data_256faadfb773903599d77deea4a05cdb
#
_entry.id   256faadfb773903599d77deea4a05cdb
#
_cell.length_a   1.000
_cell.length_b   1.000
_cell.length_c   1.000
_cell.angle_alpha   90.00
_cell.angle_beta   90.00
_cell.angle_gamma   90.00
#
_symmetry.space_group_name_H-M   'P 1'
#
loop_
_entity.id
_entity.type
_entity.pdbx_description
1 polymer ?
#
loop_
_entity_poly.entity_id
_entity_poly.type
_entity_poly.pdbx_seq_one_letter_code
_entity_poly.pdbx_strand_id
1 'polypeptide(L)'
;MVLQLAEKYFPYMMDIRRHLHMNPEVSFQEFNTSKLVQEELTKLGIPFVPAGDTTGIVATIEGAHHGKTIALRADMDALSVQELNEDCPYKSKVDGVMHACGHDGHVAALLGAAHILFDLREQICGTVKLFFESGEEHGGTYQDVKKTGVFDGVDHCFGIHIWSDVPVGKIACAPGARMAGTDLFTLRITGKGAHASAPHQGIDAAVAAAAIVMNLQTIVSRELDPQAIGLVTIGKITAGQRFNAIPDEAILEGNLRYFDPALSDAYPVMINRIAENTAAAFRAKSEMILHHVGTPAVVNTPENAAFGQSVVKKLFGENALYDLAPLMAGEDFAFFINDVGGTFVFVGGGFADRETAHHHNGHFDIDEDSLRIAAAMHAQYALDYLAQNKN
;
A
#
# COMPACT_ATOMS: atom_id res chain seq x y z
N MET A 1 4.31 30.40 -3.05
CA MET A 1 4.63 30.32 -1.62
C MET A 1 4.95 28.86 -1.22
N VAL A 2 4.02 27.89 -1.38
CA VAL A 2 4.31 26.47 -1.05
C VAL A 2 5.52 25.94 -1.81
N LEU A 3 5.64 26.14 -3.11
CA LEU A 3 6.81 25.71 -3.89
C LEU A 3 8.13 26.33 -3.43
N GLN A 4 8.12 27.60 -3.00
CA GLN A 4 9.31 28.25 -2.46
C GLN A 4 9.74 27.65 -1.11
N LEU A 5 8.77 27.26 -0.27
CA LEU A 5 9.07 26.56 0.99
C LEU A 5 9.51 25.12 0.72
N ALA A 6 8.92 24.41 -0.23
CA ALA A 6 9.37 23.08 -0.63
C ALA A 6 10.82 23.10 -1.12
N GLU A 7 11.21 24.10 -1.90
CA GLU A 7 12.61 24.31 -2.32
C GLU A 7 13.52 24.65 -1.14
N LYS A 8 13.08 25.52 -0.21
CA LYS A 8 13.82 25.87 1.01
C LYS A 8 14.15 24.63 1.86
N TYR A 9 13.18 23.71 1.99
CA TYR A 9 13.32 22.52 2.82
C TYR A 9 13.82 21.29 2.04
N PHE A 10 14.12 21.42 0.76
CA PHE A 10 14.59 20.29 -0.05
C PHE A 10 15.90 19.67 0.47
N PRO A 11 16.95 20.42 0.82
CA PRO A 11 18.16 19.83 1.40
C PRO A 11 17.88 19.03 2.68
N TYR A 12 16.99 19.54 3.54
CA TYR A 12 16.57 18.84 4.75
C TYR A 12 15.88 17.50 4.41
N MET A 13 14.96 17.50 3.44
CA MET A 13 14.28 16.27 3.02
C MET A 13 15.26 15.24 2.46
N MET A 14 16.25 15.65 1.68
CA MET A 14 17.30 14.76 1.18
C MET A 14 18.10 14.14 2.32
N ASP A 15 18.48 14.93 3.33
CA ASP A 15 19.25 14.44 4.48
C ASP A 15 18.43 13.41 5.29
N ILE A 16 17.15 13.68 5.53
CA ILE A 16 16.22 12.73 6.20
C ILE A 16 16.08 11.45 5.38
N ARG A 17 15.75 11.53 4.09
CA ARG A 17 15.61 10.38 3.20
C ARG A 17 16.85 9.51 3.21
N ARG A 18 18.04 10.10 3.00
CA ARG A 18 19.31 9.38 2.96
C ARG A 18 19.66 8.74 4.29
N HIS A 19 19.34 9.42 5.41
CA HIS A 19 19.52 8.84 6.74
C HIS A 19 18.65 7.58 6.93
N LEU A 20 17.38 7.64 6.56
CA LEU A 20 16.45 6.50 6.65
C LEU A 20 16.88 5.37 5.71
N HIS A 21 17.27 5.69 4.48
CA HIS A 21 17.75 4.71 3.51
C HIS A 21 18.99 3.94 3.99
N MET A 22 19.90 4.63 4.67
CA MET A 22 21.08 4.00 5.28
C MET A 22 20.76 3.13 6.49
N ASN A 23 19.63 3.36 7.16
CA ASN A 23 19.26 2.70 8.42
C ASN A 23 17.83 2.15 8.36
N PRO A 24 17.50 1.30 7.36
CA PRO A 24 16.15 0.81 7.17
C PRO A 24 15.74 -0.16 8.27
N GLU A 25 14.47 -0.13 8.63
CA GLU A 25 13.84 -1.02 9.61
C GLU A 25 12.61 -1.67 8.99
N VAL A 26 12.46 -2.98 9.16
CA VAL A 26 11.31 -3.73 8.60
C VAL A 26 10.03 -3.44 9.37
N SER A 27 8.89 -3.78 8.76
CA SER A 27 7.55 -3.61 9.31
C SER A 27 7.45 -3.99 10.78
N PHE A 28 6.81 -3.13 11.58
CA PHE A 28 6.60 -3.23 13.04
C PHE A 28 7.89 -3.17 13.88
N GLN A 29 9.03 -2.87 13.27
CA GLN A 29 10.33 -2.71 13.97
C GLN A 29 10.96 -1.32 13.70
N GLU A 30 10.18 -0.35 13.23
CA GLU A 30 10.61 1.00 12.83
C GLU A 30 10.87 1.89 14.07
N PHE A 31 11.60 1.37 15.06
CA PHE A 31 11.84 2.07 16.34
C PHE A 31 12.70 3.32 16.18
N ASN A 32 13.80 3.23 15.41
CA ASN A 32 14.69 4.36 15.20
C ASN A 32 14.09 5.37 14.21
N THR A 33 13.38 4.89 13.19
CA THR A 33 12.59 5.71 12.26
C THR A 33 11.55 6.52 13.01
N SER A 34 10.75 5.87 13.86
CA SER A 34 9.76 6.51 14.73
C SER A 34 10.39 7.56 15.65
N LYS A 35 11.53 7.22 16.27
CA LYS A 35 12.27 8.14 17.13
C LYS A 35 12.76 9.36 16.36
N LEU A 36 13.29 9.19 15.15
CA LEU A 36 13.71 10.31 14.28
C LEU A 36 12.52 11.22 14.00
N VAL A 37 11.37 10.67 13.60
CA VAL A 37 10.15 11.45 13.35
C VAL A 37 9.74 12.25 14.59
N GLN A 38 9.75 11.64 15.78
CA GLN A 38 9.44 12.32 17.05
C GLN A 38 10.42 13.47 17.35
N GLU A 39 11.72 13.27 17.11
CA GLU A 39 12.75 14.28 17.31
C GLU A 39 12.54 15.47 16.35
N GLU A 40 12.24 15.23 15.08
CA GLU A 40 11.99 16.28 14.09
C GLU A 40 10.70 17.06 14.42
N LEU A 41 9.62 16.38 14.78
CA LEU A 41 8.37 17.04 15.21
C LEU A 41 8.58 17.88 16.50
N THR A 42 9.39 17.38 17.43
CA THR A 42 9.75 18.10 18.66
C THR A 42 10.54 19.38 18.36
N LYS A 43 11.50 19.34 17.42
CA LYS A 43 12.25 20.53 16.98
C LYS A 43 11.34 21.61 16.40
N LEU A 44 10.28 21.21 15.71
CA LEU A 44 9.26 22.11 15.16
C LEU A 44 8.26 22.62 16.23
N GLY A 45 8.18 21.95 17.39
CA GLY A 45 7.16 22.22 18.38
C GLY A 45 5.77 21.71 17.99
N ILE A 46 5.68 20.72 17.10
CA ILE A 46 4.43 20.08 16.68
C ILE A 46 4.11 18.97 17.68
N PRO A 47 2.95 19.01 18.38
CA PRO A 47 2.55 17.95 19.28
C PRO A 47 2.22 16.67 18.52
N PHE A 48 2.53 15.52 19.13
CA PHE A 48 2.24 14.21 18.58
C PHE A 48 1.88 13.21 19.68
N VAL A 49 1.26 12.12 19.26
CA VAL A 49 0.95 10.96 20.11
C VAL A 49 1.36 9.68 19.38
N PRO A 50 1.69 8.60 20.11
CA PRO A 50 1.85 7.29 19.50
C PRO A 50 0.57 6.85 18.78
N ALA A 51 0.72 6.17 17.67
CA ALA A 51 -0.38 5.56 16.95
C ALA A 51 -0.72 4.19 17.55
N GLY A 52 -1.36 4.20 18.72
CA GLY A 52 -1.67 2.98 19.49
C GLY A 52 -0.41 2.29 20.01
N ASP A 53 -0.43 0.96 20.05
CA ASP A 53 0.67 0.12 20.48
C ASP A 53 1.63 -0.23 19.31
N THR A 54 1.82 0.70 18.38
CA THR A 54 2.66 0.52 17.19
C THR A 54 3.87 1.45 17.24
N THR A 55 4.77 1.35 16.29
CA THR A 55 5.86 2.33 16.08
C THR A 55 5.37 3.61 15.41
N GLY A 56 4.13 3.65 14.93
CA GLY A 56 3.53 4.79 14.23
C GLY A 56 3.34 6.02 15.11
N ILE A 57 3.20 7.18 14.47
CA ILE A 57 3.06 8.50 15.12
C ILE A 57 1.93 9.26 14.44
N VAL A 58 1.11 9.94 15.24
CA VAL A 58 0.13 10.92 14.75
C VAL A 58 0.45 12.29 15.34
N ALA A 59 0.88 13.21 14.49
CA ALA A 59 1.13 14.60 14.87
C ALA A 59 -0.05 15.50 14.48
N THR A 60 -0.19 16.64 15.14
CA THR A 60 -1.30 17.57 14.92
C THR A 60 -0.82 18.99 14.77
N ILE A 61 -1.20 19.64 13.67
CA ILE A 61 -0.99 21.06 13.43
C ILE A 61 -2.33 21.76 13.50
N GLU A 62 -2.53 22.53 14.57
CA GLU A 62 -3.71 23.37 14.72
C GLU A 62 -3.53 24.65 13.90
N GLY A 63 -4.50 24.96 13.04
CA GLY A 63 -4.54 26.23 12.32
C GLY A 63 -5.05 27.37 13.18
N ALA A 64 -4.85 28.62 12.69
CA ALA A 64 -5.32 29.82 13.39
C ALA A 64 -6.84 29.99 13.38
N HIS A 65 -7.54 29.26 12.52
CA HIS A 65 -9.01 29.35 12.36
C HIS A 65 -9.65 27.97 12.53
N HIS A 66 -10.84 27.93 13.10
CA HIS A 66 -11.63 26.70 13.18
C HIS A 66 -12.03 26.20 11.77
N GLY A 67 -12.18 24.92 11.63
CA GLY A 67 -12.57 24.28 10.37
C GLY A 67 -12.51 22.77 10.48
N LYS A 68 -12.48 22.13 9.33
CA LYS A 68 -12.38 20.67 9.18
C LYS A 68 -11.02 20.12 9.55
N THR A 69 -10.93 18.80 9.67
CA THR A 69 -9.68 18.08 9.92
C THR A 69 -9.32 17.22 8.72
N ILE A 70 -8.10 17.37 8.22
CA ILE A 70 -7.53 16.52 7.19
C ILE A 70 -6.35 15.72 7.75
N ALA A 71 -6.24 14.44 7.34
CA ALA A 71 -5.07 13.62 7.64
C ALA A 71 -4.20 13.44 6.40
N LEU A 72 -2.88 13.58 6.58
CA LEU A 72 -1.84 13.29 5.58
C LEU A 72 -1.07 12.07 6.04
N ARG A 73 -0.72 11.13 5.15
CA ARG A 73 -0.06 9.87 5.52
C ARG A 73 1.28 9.67 4.83
N ALA A 74 2.22 9.09 5.55
CA ALA A 74 3.42 8.44 5.03
C ALA A 74 3.65 7.13 5.80
N ASP A 75 3.94 6.07 5.08
CA ASP A 75 4.44 4.80 5.61
C ASP A 75 5.92 4.89 5.98
N MET A 76 6.39 4.01 6.89
CA MET A 76 7.74 4.12 7.47
C MET A 76 8.62 2.88 7.25
N ASP A 77 8.03 1.73 6.95
CA ASP A 77 8.73 0.46 6.96
C ASP A 77 9.56 0.21 5.71
N ALA A 78 10.56 -0.65 5.86
CA ALA A 78 11.43 -1.15 4.81
C ALA A 78 11.19 -2.65 4.57
N LEU A 79 11.80 -3.17 3.53
CA LEU A 79 11.66 -4.55 3.06
C LEU A 79 12.88 -5.40 3.37
N SER A 80 12.64 -6.71 3.57
CA SER A 80 13.70 -7.73 3.64
C SER A 80 14.27 -8.02 2.24
N VAL A 81 14.93 -7.01 1.65
CA VAL A 81 15.57 -7.03 0.33
C VAL A 81 17.02 -6.62 0.48
N GLN A 82 17.95 -7.38 -0.13
CA GLN A 82 19.36 -6.99 -0.16
C GLN A 82 19.58 -5.88 -1.18
N GLU A 83 20.13 -4.75 -0.73
CA GLU A 83 20.50 -3.67 -1.66
C GLU A 83 21.74 -4.02 -2.47
N LEU A 84 21.65 -3.81 -3.78
CA LEU A 84 22.68 -4.12 -4.76
C LEU A 84 23.32 -2.87 -5.42
N ASN A 85 22.98 -1.66 -4.97
CA ASN A 85 23.49 -0.40 -5.49
C ASN A 85 24.89 -0.09 -4.90
N GLU A 86 25.95 -0.67 -5.47
CA GLU A 86 27.31 -0.54 -4.92
C GLU A 86 27.84 0.91 -4.91
N ASP A 87 27.45 1.72 -5.89
CA ASP A 87 27.89 3.11 -6.03
C ASP A 87 26.98 4.13 -5.30
N CYS A 88 25.95 3.67 -4.60
CA CYS A 88 25.03 4.55 -3.86
C CYS A 88 25.72 5.09 -2.58
N PRO A 89 25.89 6.42 -2.45
CA PRO A 89 26.59 6.99 -1.28
C PRO A 89 25.78 6.88 0.02
N TYR A 90 24.49 6.58 -0.07
CA TYR A 90 23.57 6.36 1.06
C TYR A 90 23.01 4.92 1.08
N LYS A 91 23.73 3.96 0.49
CA LYS A 91 23.38 2.53 0.53
C LYS A 91 23.04 2.07 1.95
N SER A 92 22.09 1.15 2.06
CA SER A 92 21.72 0.52 3.32
C SER A 92 22.94 -0.06 4.05
N LYS A 93 23.02 0.21 5.36
CA LYS A 93 24.02 -0.37 6.27
C LYS A 93 23.51 -1.61 6.99
N VAL A 94 22.26 -2.00 6.73
CA VAL A 94 21.61 -3.17 7.32
C VAL A 94 21.57 -4.28 6.28
N ASP A 95 22.34 -5.34 6.53
CA ASP A 95 22.40 -6.47 5.61
C ASP A 95 21.03 -7.13 5.43
N GLY A 96 20.63 -7.38 4.18
CA GLY A 96 19.33 -7.97 3.84
C GLY A 96 18.12 -7.07 4.02
N VAL A 97 18.28 -5.78 4.33
CA VAL A 97 17.15 -4.84 4.50
C VAL A 97 17.39 -3.56 3.69
N MET A 98 16.36 -3.09 3.00
CA MET A 98 16.43 -1.91 2.13
C MET A 98 15.06 -1.22 2.05
N HIS A 99 15.04 0.12 1.97
CA HIS A 99 13.88 0.84 1.50
C HIS A 99 13.71 0.67 -0.02
N ALA A 100 13.12 -0.45 -0.42
CA ALA A 100 12.90 -0.80 -1.83
C ALA A 100 11.48 -0.45 -2.33
N CYS A 101 10.71 0.32 -1.53
CA CYS A 101 9.40 0.84 -1.92
C CYS A 101 9.30 2.38 -1.87
N GLY A 102 10.31 3.08 -1.33
CA GLY A 102 10.35 4.53 -1.32
C GLY A 102 9.76 5.18 -0.06
N HIS A 103 9.47 4.40 0.99
CA HIS A 103 8.89 4.88 2.24
C HIS A 103 9.81 5.86 2.98
N ASP A 104 11.14 5.73 2.84
CA ASP A 104 12.12 6.74 3.27
C ASP A 104 11.85 8.12 2.64
N GLY A 105 11.49 8.13 1.36
CA GLY A 105 11.06 9.33 0.64
C GLY A 105 9.71 9.86 1.11
N HIS A 106 8.75 8.98 1.42
CA HIS A 106 7.43 9.37 1.93
C HIS A 106 7.54 10.05 3.30
N VAL A 107 8.31 9.47 4.23
CA VAL A 107 8.58 10.09 5.55
C VAL A 107 9.26 11.45 5.38
N ALA A 108 10.31 11.52 4.55
CA ALA A 108 11.03 12.78 4.31
C ALA A 108 10.12 13.86 3.72
N ALA A 109 9.26 13.49 2.76
CA ALA A 109 8.31 14.41 2.14
C ALA A 109 7.23 14.89 3.12
N LEU A 110 6.69 14.00 3.97
CA LEU A 110 5.69 14.39 4.97
C LEU A 110 6.29 15.26 6.07
N LEU A 111 7.54 15.02 6.51
CA LEU A 111 8.27 15.93 7.40
C LEU A 111 8.54 17.29 6.72
N GLY A 112 8.89 17.29 5.44
CA GLY A 112 8.98 18.52 4.63
C GLY A 112 7.65 19.28 4.58
N ALA A 113 6.55 18.58 4.39
CA ALA A 113 5.19 19.16 4.44
C ALA A 113 4.86 19.70 5.84
N ALA A 114 5.30 19.02 6.91
CA ALA A 114 5.16 19.51 8.28
C ALA A 114 5.82 20.88 8.47
N HIS A 115 7.04 21.06 7.98
CA HIS A 115 7.72 22.36 7.99
C HIS A 115 6.94 23.43 7.21
N ILE A 116 6.48 23.09 6.00
CA ILE A 116 5.73 24.03 5.15
C ILE A 116 4.41 24.44 5.83
N LEU A 117 3.67 23.49 6.34
CA LEU A 117 2.38 23.74 7.00
C LEU A 117 2.56 24.51 8.31
N PHE A 118 3.62 24.22 9.07
CA PHE A 118 3.94 24.96 10.30
C PHE A 118 4.30 26.42 10.01
N ASP A 119 5.11 26.69 8.98
CA ASP A 119 5.40 28.06 8.51
C ASP A 119 4.12 28.80 8.06
N LEU A 120 3.11 28.06 7.57
CA LEU A 120 1.85 28.60 7.03
C LEU A 120 0.66 28.45 7.98
N ARG A 121 0.86 28.03 9.23
CA ARG A 121 -0.24 27.67 10.16
C ARG A 121 -1.23 28.80 10.40
N GLU A 122 -0.80 30.06 10.30
CA GLU A 122 -1.68 31.24 10.41
C GLU A 122 -2.71 31.33 9.26
N GLN A 123 -2.50 30.59 8.16
CA GLN A 123 -3.40 30.54 7.01
C GLN A 123 -4.28 29.28 7.02
N ILE A 124 -4.04 28.35 7.92
CA ILE A 124 -4.80 27.09 8.03
C ILE A 124 -6.13 27.37 8.70
N CYS A 125 -7.22 26.91 8.04
CA CYS A 125 -8.56 26.97 8.57
C CYS A 125 -9.03 25.54 8.93
N GLY A 126 -8.68 25.09 10.13
CA GLY A 126 -8.93 23.72 10.59
C GLY A 126 -7.68 23.08 11.16
N THR A 127 -7.63 21.76 11.12
CA THR A 127 -6.57 20.93 11.70
C THR A 127 -5.96 20.03 10.65
N VAL A 128 -4.64 19.88 10.67
CA VAL A 128 -3.92 18.88 9.87
C VAL A 128 -3.32 17.84 10.79
N LYS A 129 -3.69 16.57 10.60
CA LYS A 129 -3.03 15.42 11.23
C LYS A 129 -2.00 14.84 10.28
N LEU A 130 -0.82 14.51 10.79
CA LEU A 130 0.25 13.86 10.04
C LEU A 130 0.40 12.45 10.60
N PHE A 131 0.04 11.45 9.81
CA PHE A 131 0.13 10.05 10.18
C PHE A 131 1.38 9.42 9.57
N PHE A 132 2.34 9.08 10.40
CA PHE A 132 3.50 8.27 10.05
C PHE A 132 3.15 6.83 10.41
N GLU A 133 2.84 6.03 9.41
CA GLU A 133 2.29 4.69 9.56
C GLU A 133 3.36 3.62 9.64
N SER A 134 3.14 2.63 10.50
CA SER A 134 3.98 1.45 10.67
C SER A 134 3.41 0.27 9.87
N GLY A 135 4.27 -0.52 9.22
CA GLY A 135 3.96 -1.86 8.75
C GLY A 135 3.08 -1.95 7.51
N GLU A 136 3.14 -0.99 6.59
CA GLU A 136 2.34 -0.99 5.36
C GLU A 136 2.51 -2.30 4.57
N GLU A 137 3.73 -2.78 4.41
CA GLU A 137 4.10 -3.98 3.66
C GLU A 137 3.56 -5.30 4.26
N HIS A 138 2.99 -5.22 5.48
CA HIS A 138 2.32 -6.33 6.18
C HIS A 138 0.82 -6.09 6.41
N GLY A 139 0.20 -5.17 5.67
CA GLY A 139 -1.22 -4.84 5.77
C GLY A 139 -1.53 -3.72 6.76
N GLY A 140 -0.50 -3.02 7.23
CA GLY A 140 -0.55 -1.77 7.97
C GLY A 140 -1.17 -1.85 9.36
N THR A 141 -1.28 -0.68 9.96
CA THR A 141 -1.76 -0.52 11.33
C THR A 141 -3.01 0.35 11.44
N TYR A 142 -3.48 0.95 10.33
CA TYR A 142 -4.60 1.89 10.36
C TYR A 142 -5.83 1.36 11.15
N GLN A 143 -6.23 0.11 10.90
CA GLN A 143 -7.42 -0.48 11.54
C GLN A 143 -7.29 -0.58 13.06
N ASP A 144 -6.08 -0.82 13.58
CA ASP A 144 -5.83 -0.87 15.02
C ASP A 144 -5.66 0.53 15.60
N VAL A 145 -4.97 1.43 14.89
CA VAL A 145 -4.80 2.83 15.27
C VAL A 145 -6.14 3.56 15.33
N LYS A 146 -7.06 3.29 14.40
CA LYS A 146 -8.42 3.84 14.39
C LYS A 146 -9.17 3.55 15.70
N LYS A 147 -9.02 2.35 16.27
CA LYS A 147 -9.67 1.95 17.52
C LYS A 147 -9.26 2.79 18.72
N THR A 148 -8.14 3.49 18.66
CA THR A 148 -7.67 4.40 19.73
C THR A 148 -8.41 5.73 19.75
N GLY A 149 -9.21 6.04 18.73
CA GLY A 149 -9.91 7.30 18.57
C GLY A 149 -9.04 8.47 18.09
N VAL A 150 -7.74 8.22 17.75
CA VAL A 150 -6.81 9.28 17.32
C VAL A 150 -7.24 9.95 16.02
N PHE A 151 -8.04 9.27 15.20
CA PHE A 151 -8.60 9.80 13.95
C PHE A 151 -10.07 10.28 14.09
N ASP A 152 -10.61 10.31 15.31
CA ASP A 152 -11.96 10.84 15.50
C ASP A 152 -12.04 12.29 15.04
N GLY A 153 -13.09 12.59 14.27
CA GLY A 153 -13.29 13.93 13.70
C GLY A 153 -12.43 14.25 12.47
N VAL A 154 -11.67 13.30 11.92
CA VAL A 154 -11.04 13.47 10.60
C VAL A 154 -12.12 13.43 9.52
N ASP A 155 -12.18 14.46 8.69
CA ASP A 155 -13.18 14.63 7.62
C ASP A 155 -12.69 14.11 6.26
N HIS A 156 -11.36 14.00 6.07
CA HIS A 156 -10.74 13.65 4.79
C HIS A 156 -9.30 13.17 4.98
N CYS A 157 -8.81 12.34 4.06
CA CYS A 157 -7.40 11.93 4.06
C CYS A 157 -6.74 12.11 2.69
N PHE A 158 -5.42 12.27 2.71
CA PHE A 158 -4.61 12.37 1.50
C PHE A 158 -3.32 11.59 1.66
N GLY A 159 -3.05 10.68 0.71
CA GLY A 159 -1.85 9.85 0.65
C GLY A 159 -1.12 10.01 -0.68
N ILE A 160 0.19 9.81 -0.61
CA ILE A 160 1.08 9.84 -1.77
C ILE A 160 1.91 8.56 -1.78
N HIS A 161 2.12 8.00 -2.97
CA HIS A 161 3.20 7.04 -3.20
C HIS A 161 4.17 7.61 -4.24
N ILE A 162 5.45 7.63 -3.93
CA ILE A 162 6.50 7.93 -4.92
C ILE A 162 6.70 6.70 -5.77
N TRP A 163 6.41 6.80 -7.09
CA TRP A 163 6.35 5.63 -7.97
C TRP A 163 7.46 5.67 -9.03
N SER A 164 8.29 4.63 -9.04
CA SER A 164 9.48 4.57 -9.90
C SER A 164 9.19 4.51 -11.40
N ASP A 165 8.02 3.98 -11.80
CA ASP A 165 7.62 3.90 -13.21
C ASP A 165 7.02 5.21 -13.75
N VAL A 166 6.75 6.17 -12.88
CA VAL A 166 6.30 7.52 -13.26
C VAL A 166 7.50 8.45 -13.30
N PRO A 167 7.77 9.14 -14.41
CA PRO A 167 8.92 10.06 -14.50
C PRO A 167 8.83 11.18 -13.46
N VAL A 168 9.97 11.58 -12.88
CA VAL A 168 10.05 12.73 -11.98
C VAL A 168 9.43 13.98 -12.62
N GLY A 169 8.73 14.79 -11.84
CA GLY A 169 7.96 15.93 -12.33
C GLY A 169 6.56 15.61 -12.85
N LYS A 170 6.18 14.32 -12.89
CA LYS A 170 4.84 13.85 -13.26
C LYS A 170 4.09 13.36 -12.04
N ILE A 171 2.76 13.51 -12.06
CA ILE A 171 1.87 13.11 -10.96
C ILE A 171 0.63 12.45 -11.55
N ALA A 172 0.33 11.24 -11.10
CA ALA A 172 -0.87 10.53 -11.52
C ALA A 172 -1.96 10.65 -10.43
N CYS A 173 -3.10 11.21 -10.82
CA CYS A 173 -4.27 11.40 -9.96
C CYS A 173 -5.55 11.18 -10.78
N ALA A 174 -5.77 9.95 -11.24
CA ALA A 174 -6.94 9.60 -12.02
C ALA A 174 -8.10 9.12 -11.10
N PRO A 175 -9.36 9.25 -11.53
CA PRO A 175 -10.51 8.66 -10.85
C PRO A 175 -10.54 7.14 -11.01
N GLY A 176 -11.37 6.49 -10.18
CA GLY A 176 -11.55 5.04 -10.18
C GLY A 176 -10.49 4.31 -9.37
N ALA A 177 -10.43 3.00 -9.54
CA ALA A 177 -9.45 2.17 -8.84
C ALA A 177 -8.02 2.55 -9.25
N ARG A 178 -7.15 2.68 -8.25
CA ARG A 178 -5.74 3.02 -8.44
C ARG A 178 -4.83 1.85 -8.09
N MET A 179 -5.15 1.13 -6.97
CA MET A 179 -4.45 -0.09 -6.57
C MET A 179 -5.46 -1.19 -6.22
N ALA A 180 -5.06 -2.45 -6.37
CA ALA A 180 -5.96 -3.58 -6.24
C ALA A 180 -6.27 -3.93 -4.77
N GLY A 181 -7.48 -4.40 -4.54
CA GLY A 181 -7.80 -5.13 -3.33
C GLY A 181 -7.13 -6.51 -3.35
N THR A 182 -6.84 -7.03 -2.16
CA THR A 182 -6.11 -8.28 -1.94
C THR A 182 -6.82 -9.12 -0.90
N ASP A 183 -7.17 -10.37 -1.25
CA ASP A 183 -7.63 -11.36 -0.29
C ASP A 183 -6.75 -12.61 -0.34
N LEU A 184 -6.70 -13.34 0.76
CA LEU A 184 -6.01 -14.61 0.87
C LEU A 184 -7.03 -15.74 1.10
N PHE A 185 -6.77 -16.92 0.56
CA PHE A 185 -7.59 -18.08 0.84
C PHE A 185 -6.77 -19.36 0.94
N THR A 186 -7.30 -20.33 1.68
CA THR A 186 -6.73 -21.67 1.81
C THR A 186 -7.83 -22.72 1.62
N LEU A 187 -7.59 -23.65 0.70
CA LEU A 187 -8.45 -24.82 0.50
C LEU A 187 -7.76 -26.05 1.06
N ARG A 188 -8.51 -26.85 1.82
CA ARG A 188 -8.15 -28.21 2.20
C ARG A 188 -8.87 -29.19 1.29
N ILE A 189 -8.13 -30.10 0.68
CA ILE A 189 -8.65 -31.20 -0.12
C ILE A 189 -8.44 -32.49 0.65
N THR A 190 -9.52 -33.19 0.99
CA THR A 190 -9.51 -34.45 1.73
C THR A 190 -9.79 -35.60 0.83
N GLY A 191 -8.86 -36.55 0.76
CA GLY A 191 -8.93 -37.80 0.05
C GLY A 191 -8.86 -39.01 0.98
N LYS A 192 -8.16 -40.06 0.55
CA LYS A 192 -7.90 -41.29 1.30
C LYS A 192 -6.53 -41.84 0.90
N GLY A 193 -5.62 -41.98 1.84
CA GLY A 193 -4.30 -42.56 1.65
C GLY A 193 -4.35 -44.02 1.22
N ALA A 194 -3.39 -44.44 0.37
CA ALA A 194 -3.22 -45.80 -0.09
C ALA A 194 -1.78 -46.02 -0.58
N HIS A 195 -1.42 -47.28 -0.77
CA HIS A 195 -0.17 -47.62 -1.45
C HIS A 195 -0.24 -47.18 -2.93
N ALA A 196 0.81 -46.57 -3.46
CA ALA A 196 0.85 -46.03 -4.81
C ALA A 196 0.58 -47.11 -5.90
N SER A 197 0.89 -48.38 -5.63
CA SER A 197 0.61 -49.48 -6.56
C SER A 197 -0.84 -49.96 -6.52
N ALA A 198 -1.67 -49.46 -5.58
CA ALA A 198 -3.09 -49.85 -5.41
C ALA A 198 -4.01 -48.61 -5.38
N PRO A 199 -4.00 -47.72 -6.42
CA PRO A 199 -4.72 -46.45 -6.42
C PRO A 199 -6.24 -46.60 -6.27
N HIS A 200 -6.79 -47.75 -6.66
CA HIS A 200 -8.23 -48.06 -6.51
C HIS A 200 -8.69 -48.17 -5.06
N GLN A 201 -7.77 -48.33 -4.10
CA GLN A 201 -8.07 -48.42 -2.67
C GLN A 201 -8.06 -47.04 -1.98
N GLY A 202 -7.48 -46.02 -2.64
CA GLY A 202 -7.37 -44.65 -2.18
C GLY A 202 -8.30 -43.68 -2.88
N ILE A 203 -8.16 -42.43 -2.49
CA ILE A 203 -8.68 -41.23 -3.14
C ILE A 203 -7.54 -40.24 -3.16
N ASP A 204 -7.02 -39.93 -4.33
CA ASP A 204 -5.79 -39.15 -4.48
C ASP A 204 -6.07 -37.63 -4.33
N ALA A 205 -5.71 -37.10 -3.17
CA ALA A 205 -5.89 -35.68 -2.87
C ALA A 205 -4.98 -34.80 -3.74
N ALA A 206 -3.79 -35.28 -4.15
CA ALA A 206 -2.88 -34.51 -5.01
C ALA A 206 -3.44 -34.33 -6.43
N VAL A 207 -4.01 -35.42 -7.00
CA VAL A 207 -4.64 -35.35 -8.33
C VAL A 207 -5.89 -34.45 -8.29
N ALA A 208 -6.72 -34.55 -7.25
CA ALA A 208 -7.87 -33.68 -7.08
C ALA A 208 -7.45 -32.20 -6.93
N ALA A 209 -6.41 -31.90 -6.13
CA ALA A 209 -5.87 -30.56 -5.97
C ALA A 209 -5.35 -29.98 -7.30
N ALA A 210 -4.60 -30.75 -8.09
CA ALA A 210 -4.10 -30.31 -9.39
C ALA A 210 -5.27 -29.95 -10.34
N ALA A 211 -6.34 -30.76 -10.36
CA ALA A 211 -7.54 -30.48 -11.16
C ALA A 211 -8.26 -29.20 -10.66
N ILE A 212 -8.34 -28.99 -9.35
CA ILE A 212 -8.93 -27.78 -8.77
C ILE A 212 -8.15 -26.54 -9.22
N VAL A 213 -6.81 -26.55 -9.13
CA VAL A 213 -5.96 -25.43 -9.58
C VAL A 213 -6.26 -25.05 -11.03
N MET A 214 -6.37 -26.03 -11.92
CA MET A 214 -6.69 -25.79 -13.33
C MET A 214 -8.10 -25.25 -13.52
N ASN A 215 -9.09 -25.80 -12.81
CA ASN A 215 -10.49 -25.39 -12.95
C ASN A 215 -10.75 -24.01 -12.34
N LEU A 216 -10.05 -23.60 -11.28
CA LEU A 216 -10.16 -22.25 -10.71
C LEU A 216 -9.77 -21.16 -11.70
N GLN A 217 -8.93 -21.46 -12.72
CA GLN A 217 -8.59 -20.50 -13.77
C GLN A 217 -9.81 -20.10 -14.61
N THR A 218 -10.89 -20.89 -14.59
CA THR A 218 -12.14 -20.56 -15.29
C THR A 218 -12.89 -19.39 -14.65
N ILE A 219 -12.63 -19.05 -13.39
CA ILE A 219 -13.20 -17.86 -12.77
C ILE A 219 -12.85 -16.64 -13.61
N VAL A 220 -11.56 -16.39 -13.83
CA VAL A 220 -11.10 -15.23 -14.59
C VAL A 220 -11.46 -15.33 -16.07
N SER A 221 -11.34 -16.54 -16.66
CA SER A 221 -11.51 -16.69 -18.12
C SER A 221 -12.96 -16.89 -18.57
N ARG A 222 -13.91 -17.21 -17.67
CA ARG A 222 -15.28 -17.62 -18.03
C ARG A 222 -16.41 -17.06 -17.16
N GLU A 223 -16.10 -16.55 -15.96
CA GLU A 223 -17.13 -16.07 -15.03
C GLU A 223 -17.07 -14.58 -14.74
N LEU A 224 -15.87 -14.00 -14.71
CA LEU A 224 -15.75 -12.54 -14.63
C LEU A 224 -16.23 -11.89 -15.92
N ASP A 225 -16.87 -10.72 -15.80
CA ASP A 225 -17.13 -9.84 -16.94
C ASP A 225 -15.80 -9.61 -17.69
N PRO A 226 -15.76 -9.73 -19.03
CA PRO A 226 -14.54 -9.48 -19.81
C PRO A 226 -13.92 -8.10 -19.62
N GLN A 227 -14.66 -7.12 -19.08
CA GLN A 227 -14.17 -5.78 -18.74
C GLN A 227 -13.71 -5.68 -17.28
N ALA A 228 -14.05 -6.66 -16.43
CA ALA A 228 -13.59 -6.68 -15.05
C ALA A 228 -12.12 -7.10 -14.96
N ILE A 229 -11.37 -6.44 -14.10
CA ILE A 229 -9.99 -6.78 -13.83
C ILE A 229 -9.94 -7.52 -12.49
N GLY A 230 -9.44 -8.75 -12.53
CA GLY A 230 -9.26 -9.57 -11.35
C GLY A 230 -8.37 -10.77 -11.65
N LEU A 231 -7.79 -11.37 -10.63
CA LEU A 231 -7.00 -12.59 -10.75
C LEU A 231 -7.19 -13.52 -9.56
N VAL A 232 -6.96 -14.82 -9.82
CA VAL A 232 -6.92 -15.88 -8.83
C VAL A 232 -5.59 -16.62 -9.00
N THR A 233 -4.73 -16.55 -7.98
CA THR A 233 -3.42 -17.20 -8.00
C THR A 233 -3.34 -18.25 -6.90
N ILE A 234 -2.87 -19.46 -7.23
CA ILE A 234 -2.43 -20.45 -6.26
C ILE A 234 -0.92 -20.36 -6.17
N GLY A 235 -0.44 -19.80 -5.05
CA GLY A 235 0.99 -19.58 -4.81
C GLY A 235 1.69 -20.79 -4.20
N LYS A 236 0.94 -21.66 -3.49
CA LYS A 236 1.52 -22.83 -2.82
C LYS A 236 0.60 -24.03 -2.87
N ILE A 237 1.19 -25.18 -3.17
CA ILE A 237 0.53 -26.49 -3.20
C ILE A 237 1.32 -27.43 -2.30
N THR A 238 0.67 -28.00 -1.29
CA THR A 238 1.28 -28.98 -0.39
C THR A 238 0.48 -30.28 -0.44
N ALA A 239 1.11 -31.41 -0.84
CA ALA A 239 0.46 -32.72 -0.89
C ALA A 239 1.49 -33.84 -0.74
N GLY A 240 1.17 -34.82 0.10
CA GLY A 240 1.95 -36.04 0.27
C GLY A 240 3.27 -35.87 1.00
N GLN A 241 3.85 -37.00 1.43
CA GLN A 241 5.12 -37.05 2.17
C GLN A 241 6.14 -38.01 1.52
N ARG A 242 5.67 -38.98 0.70
CA ARG A 242 6.51 -40.00 0.09
C ARG A 242 6.03 -40.36 -1.33
N PHE A 243 6.97 -40.62 -2.22
CA PHE A 243 6.70 -40.94 -3.64
C PHE A 243 5.86 -42.24 -3.84
N ASN A 244 5.85 -43.14 -2.86
CA ASN A 244 5.16 -44.45 -2.96
C ASN A 244 3.89 -44.52 -2.12
N ALA A 245 3.33 -43.40 -1.72
CA ALA A 245 2.05 -43.31 -1.00
C ALA A 245 1.15 -42.25 -1.65
N ILE A 246 -0.12 -42.63 -1.83
CA ILE A 246 -1.18 -41.68 -2.25
C ILE A 246 -1.48 -40.77 -1.05
N PRO A 247 -1.46 -39.45 -1.20
CA PRO A 247 -1.78 -38.53 -0.11
C PRO A 247 -3.29 -38.55 0.19
N ASP A 248 -3.62 -38.47 1.46
CA ASP A 248 -4.97 -38.32 1.98
C ASP A 248 -5.41 -36.87 2.15
N GLU A 249 -4.46 -35.94 2.08
CA GLU A 249 -4.72 -34.51 2.16
C GLU A 249 -3.85 -33.73 1.16
N ALA A 250 -4.41 -32.63 0.67
CA ALA A 250 -3.67 -31.57 -0.01
C ALA A 250 -4.16 -30.20 0.47
N ILE A 251 -3.26 -29.21 0.52
CA ILE A 251 -3.53 -27.81 0.87
C ILE A 251 -3.16 -26.94 -0.33
N LEU A 252 -4.06 -26.05 -0.71
CA LEU A 252 -3.84 -25.00 -1.70
C LEU A 252 -3.93 -23.64 -0.99
N GLU A 253 -2.88 -22.85 -1.09
CA GLU A 253 -2.84 -21.47 -0.57
C GLU A 253 -2.77 -20.50 -1.75
N GLY A 254 -3.69 -19.54 -1.78
CA GLY A 254 -3.84 -18.61 -2.89
C GLY A 254 -4.14 -17.18 -2.47
N ASN A 255 -4.04 -16.27 -3.42
CA ASN A 255 -4.45 -14.88 -3.28
C ASN A 255 -5.36 -14.45 -4.44
N LEU A 256 -6.14 -13.42 -4.14
CA LEU A 256 -7.09 -12.78 -5.03
C LEU A 256 -6.67 -11.33 -5.20
N ARG A 257 -6.83 -10.79 -6.41
CA ARG A 257 -6.67 -9.37 -6.67
C ARG A 257 -7.86 -8.88 -7.47
N TYR A 258 -8.34 -7.68 -7.16
CA TYR A 258 -9.52 -7.10 -7.79
C TYR A 258 -9.53 -5.58 -7.67
N PHE A 259 -10.22 -4.90 -8.61
CA PHE A 259 -10.50 -3.48 -8.49
C PHE A 259 -11.93 -3.21 -8.03
N ASP A 260 -12.88 -4.10 -8.37
CA ASP A 260 -14.25 -4.02 -7.89
C ASP A 260 -14.37 -4.68 -6.51
N PRO A 261 -14.70 -3.92 -5.44
CA PRO A 261 -14.85 -4.48 -4.10
C PRO A 261 -15.90 -5.61 -4.00
N ALA A 262 -16.89 -5.65 -4.89
CA ALA A 262 -17.88 -6.71 -4.93
C ALA A 262 -17.27 -8.09 -5.22
N LEU A 263 -16.09 -8.14 -5.82
CA LEU A 263 -15.38 -9.40 -6.08
C LEU A 263 -14.83 -10.03 -4.80
N SER A 264 -14.56 -9.29 -3.74
CA SER A 264 -14.14 -9.86 -2.45
C SER A 264 -15.19 -10.83 -1.89
N ASP A 265 -16.48 -10.51 -2.01
CA ASP A 265 -17.58 -11.39 -1.61
C ASP A 265 -17.88 -12.49 -2.64
N ALA A 266 -17.70 -12.18 -3.91
CA ALA A 266 -18.04 -13.11 -5.00
C ALA A 266 -17.02 -14.23 -5.18
N TYR A 267 -15.72 -13.95 -5.04
CA TYR A 267 -14.66 -14.94 -5.23
C TYR A 267 -14.78 -16.18 -4.34
N PRO A 268 -15.00 -16.07 -3.02
CA PRO A 268 -15.15 -17.26 -2.17
C PRO A 268 -16.29 -18.18 -2.61
N VAL A 269 -17.39 -17.61 -3.10
CA VAL A 269 -18.53 -18.37 -3.61
C VAL A 269 -18.17 -19.15 -4.88
N MET A 270 -17.51 -18.49 -5.84
CA MET A 270 -17.05 -19.11 -7.08
C MET A 270 -16.00 -20.20 -6.82
N ILE A 271 -15.02 -19.89 -5.95
CA ILE A 271 -13.94 -20.82 -5.59
C ILE A 271 -14.51 -22.07 -4.92
N ASN A 272 -15.36 -21.92 -3.90
CA ASN A 272 -15.97 -23.05 -3.21
C ASN A 272 -16.76 -23.94 -4.17
N ARG A 273 -17.62 -23.36 -4.98
CA ARG A 273 -18.42 -24.10 -5.97
C ARG A 273 -17.55 -24.91 -6.92
N ILE A 274 -16.50 -24.30 -7.50
CA ILE A 274 -15.62 -25.00 -8.44
C ILE A 274 -14.81 -26.09 -7.73
N ALA A 275 -14.25 -25.77 -6.55
CA ALA A 275 -13.41 -26.69 -5.80
C ALA A 275 -14.19 -27.90 -5.31
N GLU A 276 -15.39 -27.71 -4.75
CA GLU A 276 -16.26 -28.79 -4.27
C GLU A 276 -16.69 -29.75 -5.42
N ASN A 277 -17.17 -29.18 -6.54
CA ASN A 277 -17.62 -30.02 -7.67
C ASN A 277 -16.43 -30.73 -8.35
N THR A 278 -15.28 -30.10 -8.43
CA THR A 278 -14.07 -30.74 -8.95
C THR A 278 -13.60 -31.85 -8.01
N ALA A 279 -13.51 -31.60 -6.71
CA ALA A 279 -13.14 -32.63 -5.72
C ALA A 279 -14.09 -33.83 -5.78
N ALA A 280 -15.40 -33.59 -5.89
CA ALA A 280 -16.43 -34.64 -5.99
C ALA A 280 -16.22 -35.56 -7.23
N ALA A 281 -15.78 -35.01 -8.38
CA ALA A 281 -15.44 -35.79 -9.56
C ALA A 281 -14.29 -36.78 -9.29
N PHE A 282 -13.41 -36.51 -8.35
CA PHE A 282 -12.33 -37.39 -7.86
C PHE A 282 -12.71 -38.20 -6.60
N ARG A 283 -13.95 -38.14 -6.15
CA ARG A 283 -14.42 -38.75 -4.88
C ARG A 283 -13.82 -38.11 -3.62
N ALA A 284 -13.08 -37.00 -3.77
CA ALA A 284 -12.49 -36.20 -2.70
C ALA A 284 -13.51 -35.17 -2.17
N LYS A 285 -13.14 -34.49 -1.10
CA LYS A 285 -13.85 -33.31 -0.57
C LYS A 285 -12.96 -32.11 -0.63
N SER A 286 -13.53 -30.93 -0.84
CA SER A 286 -12.83 -29.64 -0.70
C SER A 286 -13.54 -28.77 0.32
N GLU A 287 -12.79 -28.03 1.10
CA GLU A 287 -13.26 -27.08 2.11
C GLU A 287 -12.37 -25.85 2.09
N MET A 288 -12.94 -24.65 2.06
CA MET A 288 -12.21 -23.41 2.33
C MET A 288 -12.03 -23.26 3.84
N ILE A 289 -10.81 -23.44 4.31
CA ILE A 289 -10.47 -23.36 5.75
C ILE A 289 -9.99 -21.97 6.18
N LEU A 290 -9.67 -21.11 5.22
CA LEU A 290 -9.33 -19.70 5.43
C LEU A 290 -9.84 -18.87 4.25
N HIS A 291 -10.55 -17.81 4.55
CA HIS A 291 -10.69 -16.63 3.69
C HIS A 291 -10.39 -15.41 4.56
N HIS A 292 -9.35 -14.67 4.20
CA HIS A 292 -8.94 -13.46 4.88
C HIS A 292 -9.05 -12.31 3.90
N VAL A 293 -9.96 -11.39 4.19
CA VAL A 293 -10.06 -10.11 3.48
C VAL A 293 -8.87 -9.27 3.89
N GLY A 294 -7.99 -9.02 2.95
CA GLY A 294 -6.81 -8.19 3.15
C GLY A 294 -7.11 -6.71 2.92
N THR A 295 -6.25 -6.01 2.20
CA THR A 295 -6.47 -4.60 1.89
C THR A 295 -7.57 -4.43 0.83
N PRO A 296 -8.51 -3.48 0.99
CA PRO A 296 -9.45 -3.14 -0.07
C PRO A 296 -8.75 -2.45 -1.26
N ALA A 297 -9.46 -2.27 -2.37
CA ALA A 297 -8.94 -1.50 -3.49
C ALA A 297 -8.84 -0.01 -3.11
N VAL A 298 -7.75 0.66 -3.52
CA VAL A 298 -7.62 2.12 -3.45
C VAL A 298 -8.45 2.73 -4.56
N VAL A 299 -9.46 3.50 -4.21
CA VAL A 299 -10.37 4.12 -5.18
C VAL A 299 -10.46 5.62 -4.96
N ASN A 300 -10.06 6.41 -5.96
CA ASN A 300 -10.34 7.84 -5.98
C ASN A 300 -11.73 8.08 -6.55
N THR A 301 -12.62 8.75 -5.82
CA THR A 301 -13.88 9.19 -6.42
C THR A 301 -13.61 10.23 -7.50
N PRO A 302 -14.52 10.42 -8.49
CA PRO A 302 -14.35 11.46 -9.52
C PRO A 302 -14.11 12.85 -8.93
N GLU A 303 -14.81 13.20 -7.84
CA GLU A 303 -14.70 14.48 -7.15
C GLU A 303 -13.34 14.66 -6.50
N ASN A 304 -12.88 13.63 -5.77
CA ASN A 304 -11.58 13.64 -5.09
C ASN A 304 -10.43 13.68 -6.09
N ALA A 305 -10.53 12.91 -7.18
CA ALA A 305 -9.53 12.94 -8.25
C ALA A 305 -9.47 14.33 -8.92
N ALA A 306 -10.63 14.93 -9.24
CA ALA A 306 -10.70 16.27 -9.82
C ALA A 306 -10.10 17.33 -8.91
N PHE A 307 -10.33 17.21 -7.58
CA PHE A 307 -9.72 18.10 -6.60
C PHE A 307 -8.19 17.93 -6.58
N GLY A 308 -7.69 16.69 -6.49
CA GLY A 308 -6.26 16.41 -6.55
C GLY A 308 -5.60 16.94 -7.84
N GLN A 309 -6.24 16.71 -9.00
CA GLN A 309 -5.78 17.25 -10.28
C GLN A 309 -5.74 18.79 -10.29
N SER A 310 -6.68 19.45 -9.62
CA SER A 310 -6.68 20.92 -9.52
C SER A 310 -5.46 21.43 -8.75
N VAL A 311 -5.05 20.71 -7.69
CA VAL A 311 -3.84 21.01 -6.92
C VAL A 311 -2.58 20.79 -7.77
N VAL A 312 -2.51 19.69 -8.53
CA VAL A 312 -1.40 19.44 -9.47
C VAL A 312 -1.29 20.57 -10.49
N LYS A 313 -2.41 20.94 -11.14
CA LYS A 313 -2.44 22.04 -12.13
C LYS A 313 -2.00 23.37 -11.53
N LYS A 314 -2.44 23.66 -10.32
CA LYS A 314 -2.09 24.89 -9.57
C LYS A 314 -0.59 24.99 -9.28
N LEU A 315 0.03 23.89 -8.88
CA LEU A 315 1.44 23.88 -8.48
C LEU A 315 2.39 23.73 -9.68
N PHE A 316 2.09 22.81 -10.59
CA PHE A 316 3.04 22.33 -11.60
C PHE A 316 2.55 22.49 -13.05
N GLY A 317 1.32 22.97 -13.22
CA GLY A 317 0.69 23.09 -14.55
C GLY A 317 0.07 21.77 -15.04
N GLU A 318 -0.71 21.87 -16.10
CA GLU A 318 -1.45 20.73 -16.64
C GLU A 318 -0.54 19.61 -17.20
N ASN A 319 0.62 19.99 -17.71
CA ASN A 319 1.61 19.04 -18.26
C ASN A 319 2.23 18.14 -17.18
N ALA A 320 2.07 18.42 -15.89
CA ALA A 320 2.52 17.55 -14.82
C ALA A 320 1.59 16.36 -14.60
N LEU A 321 0.35 16.42 -15.04
CA LEU A 321 -0.57 15.28 -14.98
C LEU A 321 -0.06 14.13 -15.85
N TYR A 322 -0.12 12.93 -15.28
CA TYR A 322 0.32 11.68 -15.91
C TYR A 322 -0.80 10.65 -15.89
N ASP A 323 -0.98 9.95 -16.99
CA ASP A 323 -1.95 8.86 -17.09
C ASP A 323 -1.28 7.53 -16.73
N LEU A 324 -1.46 7.12 -15.48
CA LEU A 324 -0.99 5.83 -14.96
C LEU A 324 -2.16 4.86 -14.93
N ALA A 325 -2.01 3.72 -15.59
CA ALA A 325 -2.99 2.63 -15.47
C ALA A 325 -3.11 2.15 -14.02
N PRO A 326 -4.27 1.63 -13.60
CA PRO A 326 -4.41 1.01 -12.29
C PRO A 326 -3.41 -0.12 -12.06
N LEU A 327 -2.88 -0.22 -10.84
CA LEU A 327 -1.83 -1.17 -10.46
C LEU A 327 -2.41 -2.37 -9.71
N MET A 328 -1.91 -3.57 -9.98
CA MET A 328 -2.31 -4.78 -9.26
C MET A 328 -1.61 -4.96 -7.90
N ALA A 329 -0.80 -3.98 -7.47
CA ALA A 329 -0.26 -3.90 -6.12
C ALA A 329 -1.37 -3.54 -5.11
N GLY A 330 -1.21 -3.95 -3.84
CA GLY A 330 -2.07 -3.56 -2.72
C GLY A 330 -1.53 -2.29 -2.05
N GLU A 331 -2.39 -1.62 -1.26
CA GLU A 331 -2.04 -0.44 -0.47
C GLU A 331 -3.06 -0.29 0.66
N ASP A 332 -2.61 -0.31 1.90
CA ASP A 332 -3.50 -0.31 3.07
C ASP A 332 -4.15 1.05 3.38
N PHE A 333 -3.62 2.14 2.82
CA PHE A 333 -4.26 3.46 2.87
C PHE A 333 -5.70 3.44 2.34
N ALA A 334 -6.04 2.41 1.56
CA ALA A 334 -7.42 2.14 1.14
C ALA A 334 -8.42 2.07 2.31
N PHE A 335 -8.00 1.55 3.47
CA PHE A 335 -8.85 1.52 4.66
C PHE A 335 -9.19 2.94 5.13
N PHE A 336 -8.20 3.85 5.13
CA PHE A 336 -8.42 5.23 5.54
C PHE A 336 -9.36 5.96 4.57
N ILE A 337 -9.11 5.81 3.25
CA ILE A 337 -9.98 6.40 2.22
C ILE A 337 -11.43 5.91 2.36
N ASN A 338 -11.63 4.62 2.61
CA ASN A 338 -12.97 4.05 2.75
C ASN A 338 -13.72 4.57 3.98
N ASP A 339 -12.99 4.93 5.03
CA ASP A 339 -13.59 5.40 6.28
C ASP A 339 -14.01 6.87 6.24
N VAL A 340 -13.15 7.74 5.72
CA VAL A 340 -13.36 9.20 5.81
C VAL A 340 -13.45 9.89 4.45
N GLY A 341 -13.24 9.15 3.37
CA GLY A 341 -13.03 9.72 2.04
C GLY A 341 -11.63 10.30 1.89
N GLY A 342 -11.10 10.28 0.66
CA GLY A 342 -9.73 10.73 0.46
C GLY A 342 -9.29 10.67 -0.99
N THR A 343 -8.03 11.04 -1.19
CA THR A 343 -7.35 10.95 -2.48
C THR A 343 -5.99 10.31 -2.30
N PHE A 344 -5.67 9.40 -3.21
CA PHE A 344 -4.34 8.81 -3.33
C PHE A 344 -3.72 9.21 -4.67
N VAL A 345 -2.47 9.65 -4.64
CA VAL A 345 -1.75 10.06 -5.85
C VAL A 345 -0.40 9.39 -5.95
N PHE A 346 0.07 9.19 -7.20
CA PHE A 346 1.43 8.74 -7.44
C PHE A 346 2.27 9.92 -7.89
N VAL A 347 3.35 10.19 -7.16
CA VAL A 347 4.35 11.19 -7.52
C VAL A 347 5.50 10.49 -8.22
N GLY A 348 5.92 10.98 -9.38
CA GLY A 348 7.00 10.38 -10.14
C GLY A 348 8.32 10.38 -9.40
N GLY A 349 8.90 9.19 -9.24
CA GLY A 349 10.23 8.93 -8.69
C GLY A 349 11.23 8.42 -9.72
N GLY A 350 10.76 8.20 -10.97
CA GLY A 350 11.60 7.68 -12.05
C GLY A 350 12.60 8.71 -12.55
N PHE A 351 13.85 8.27 -12.76
CA PHE A 351 14.91 9.12 -13.29
C PHE A 351 14.65 9.54 -14.73
N ALA A 352 15.03 10.76 -15.09
CA ALA A 352 14.88 11.28 -16.44
C ALA A 352 16.03 10.85 -17.38
N ASP A 353 17.18 10.45 -16.85
CA ASP A 353 18.45 10.25 -17.56
C ASP A 353 18.93 8.79 -17.54
N ARG A 354 18.27 7.91 -16.82
CA ARG A 354 18.62 6.49 -16.69
C ARG A 354 17.39 5.62 -16.48
N GLU A 355 17.53 4.33 -16.71
CA GLU A 355 16.51 3.34 -16.34
C GLU A 355 16.33 3.31 -14.81
N THR A 356 15.10 3.26 -14.37
CA THR A 356 14.74 3.14 -12.96
C THR A 356 14.30 1.72 -12.67
N ALA A 357 14.84 1.10 -11.63
CA ALA A 357 14.40 -0.22 -11.20
C ALA A 357 13.00 -0.14 -10.58
N HIS A 358 12.20 -1.19 -10.80
CA HIS A 358 10.88 -1.30 -10.20
C HIS A 358 10.95 -1.47 -8.68
N HIS A 359 9.83 -1.22 -8.01
CA HIS A 359 9.67 -1.47 -6.57
C HIS A 359 10.04 -2.91 -6.19
N HIS A 360 10.43 -3.12 -4.93
CA HIS A 360 10.85 -4.41 -4.35
C HIS A 360 12.07 -5.05 -5.03
N ASN A 361 12.89 -4.26 -5.69
CA ASN A 361 14.12 -4.68 -6.38
C ASN A 361 15.35 -4.17 -5.62
N GLY A 362 16.40 -4.98 -5.50
CA GLY A 362 17.65 -4.59 -4.85
C GLY A 362 18.42 -3.42 -5.53
N HIS A 363 18.04 -3.04 -6.74
CA HIS A 363 18.54 -1.84 -7.43
C HIS A 363 17.58 -0.65 -7.39
N PHE A 364 16.50 -0.74 -6.61
CA PHE A 364 15.55 0.35 -6.49
C PHE A 364 16.20 1.63 -5.98
N ASP A 365 15.84 2.75 -6.58
CA ASP A 365 16.17 4.11 -6.14
C ASP A 365 15.17 5.07 -6.76
N ILE A 366 15.08 6.27 -6.23
CA ILE A 366 14.19 7.33 -6.71
C ILE A 366 14.96 8.61 -7.01
N ASP A 367 14.49 9.38 -7.97
CA ASP A 367 14.94 10.75 -8.18
C ASP A 367 14.49 11.62 -6.99
N GLU A 368 15.45 12.17 -6.24
CA GLU A 368 15.18 12.91 -5.00
C GLU A 368 14.37 14.21 -5.25
N ASP A 369 14.31 14.74 -6.48
CA ASP A 369 13.40 15.83 -6.82
C ASP A 369 11.93 15.50 -6.52
N SER A 370 11.56 14.23 -6.49
CA SER A 370 10.24 13.75 -6.06
C SER A 370 9.87 14.20 -4.65
N LEU A 371 10.84 14.36 -3.75
CA LEU A 371 10.61 14.73 -2.34
C LEU A 371 9.97 16.11 -2.22
N ARG A 372 10.53 17.11 -2.91
CA ARG A 372 9.98 18.48 -2.87
C ARG A 372 8.62 18.58 -3.56
N ILE A 373 8.38 17.74 -4.57
CA ILE A 373 7.09 17.66 -5.27
C ILE A 373 6.05 17.04 -4.34
N ALA A 374 6.36 15.92 -3.69
CA ALA A 374 5.48 15.24 -2.75
C ALA A 374 5.15 16.12 -1.53
N ALA A 375 6.16 16.80 -0.94
CA ALA A 375 5.95 17.72 0.16
C ALA A 375 5.04 18.90 -0.23
N ALA A 376 5.25 19.48 -1.43
CA ALA A 376 4.40 20.55 -1.94
C ALA A 376 2.96 20.08 -2.18
N MET A 377 2.77 18.85 -2.69
CA MET A 377 1.45 18.24 -2.87
C MET A 377 0.73 18.05 -1.54
N HIS A 378 1.37 17.44 -0.53
CA HIS A 378 0.80 17.29 0.80
C HIS A 378 0.35 18.64 1.38
N ALA A 379 1.25 19.62 1.39
CA ALA A 379 0.97 20.93 1.99
C ALA A 379 -0.13 21.69 1.22
N GLN A 380 -0.06 21.76 -0.12
CA GLN A 380 -1.04 22.51 -0.90
C GLN A 380 -2.41 21.83 -0.90
N TYR A 381 -2.45 20.50 -0.96
CA TYR A 381 -3.70 19.75 -0.88
C TYR A 381 -4.43 20.05 0.43
N ALA A 382 -3.72 19.97 1.57
CA ALA A 382 -4.31 20.26 2.88
C ALA A 382 -4.81 21.72 2.97
N LEU A 383 -4.01 22.70 2.53
CA LEU A 383 -4.39 24.10 2.54
C LEU A 383 -5.64 24.38 1.68
N ASP A 384 -5.70 23.81 0.48
CA ASP A 384 -6.82 24.04 -0.43
C ASP A 384 -8.09 23.33 0.06
N TYR A 385 -7.98 22.09 0.56
CA TYR A 385 -9.10 21.36 1.14
C TYR A 385 -9.73 22.12 2.31
N LEU A 386 -8.91 22.54 3.26
CA LEU A 386 -9.36 23.28 4.44
C LEU A 386 -9.91 24.66 4.09
N ALA A 387 -9.34 25.33 3.08
CA ALA A 387 -9.83 26.64 2.63
C ALA A 387 -11.20 26.57 1.96
N GLN A 388 -11.48 25.49 1.19
CA GLN A 388 -12.78 25.29 0.52
C GLN A 388 -13.89 24.85 1.50
N ASN A 389 -13.54 24.21 2.59
CA ASN A 389 -14.47 23.65 3.57
C ASN A 389 -14.54 24.47 4.87
N LYS A 390 -14.38 25.79 4.76
CA LYS A 390 -14.59 26.72 5.89
C LYS A 390 -16.08 26.71 6.23
N ASN A 391 -16.42 26.36 7.47
CA ASN A 391 -17.75 26.55 8.05
C ASN A 391 -17.83 27.89 8.78
#